data_49896681f28f42c5a40fb40bc8c79033
#
_entry.id   49896681f28f42c5a40fb40bc8c79033
#
_cell.length_a   1.000
_cell.length_b   1.000
_cell.length_c   1.000
_cell.angle_alpha   90.00
_cell.angle_beta   90.00
_cell.angle_gamma   90.00
#
_symmetry.space_group_name_H-M   'P 1'
#
loop_
_entity.id
_entity.type
_entity.pdbx_description
1 polymer ?
#
loop_
_entity_poly.entity_id
_entity_poly.type
_entity_poly.pdbx_seq_one_letter_code
_entity_poly.pdbx_strand_id
1 'polypeptide(L)'
;MVGIVVVSHSNKLAEEIINFAKVLQQEDFEIKNGGDVKNEVYGTNIDNVKDAIIEADQGEGVLVFVDMGSSVFNANQAIESLKGKINAQIADAPLVEGVISAVAANFDDISLEELKIIAEESRNFKKSKK
;
A
#
# COMPACT_ATOMS: atom_id res chain seq x y z
N MET A 1 -7.61 12.29 -3.52
CA MET A 1 -7.70 10.80 -3.42
C MET A 1 -6.59 10.28 -2.51
N VAL A 2 -6.88 9.27 -1.73
CA VAL A 2 -5.87 8.57 -0.95
C VAL A 2 -4.95 7.81 -1.91
N GLY A 3 -3.64 7.94 -1.71
CA GLY A 3 -2.66 7.18 -2.47
C GLY A 3 -2.41 5.81 -1.85
N ILE A 4 -1.91 4.88 -2.64
CA ILE A 4 -1.62 3.52 -2.19
C ILE A 4 -0.18 3.15 -2.55
N VAL A 5 0.53 2.55 -1.60
CA VAL A 5 1.89 2.04 -1.79
C VAL A 5 1.92 0.57 -1.39
N VAL A 6 2.52 -0.26 -2.22
CA VAL A 6 2.68 -1.69 -1.95
C VAL A 6 4.17 -1.99 -1.79
N VAL A 7 4.54 -2.56 -0.66
CA VAL A 7 5.94 -2.86 -0.30
C VAL A 7 6.09 -4.36 -0.09
N SER A 8 6.93 -4.99 -0.88
CA SER A 8 7.25 -6.41 -0.75
C SER A 8 8.76 -6.62 -0.91
N HIS A 9 9.28 -7.67 -0.30
CA HIS A 9 10.66 -8.13 -0.52
C HIS A 9 10.91 -8.44 -2.00
N SER A 10 9.85 -8.82 -2.73
CA SER A 10 9.90 -9.02 -4.17
C SER A 10 9.18 -7.85 -4.86
N ASN A 11 9.93 -7.00 -5.54
CA ASN A 11 9.33 -5.87 -6.26
C ASN A 11 8.42 -6.36 -7.40
N LYS A 12 8.71 -7.53 -7.95
CA LYS A 12 7.87 -8.15 -8.99
C LYS A 12 6.54 -8.61 -8.42
N LEU A 13 6.53 -9.15 -7.20
CA LEU A 13 5.29 -9.51 -6.52
C LEU A 13 4.43 -8.27 -6.29
N ALA A 14 5.02 -7.21 -5.78
CA ALA A 14 4.31 -5.95 -5.57
C ALA A 14 3.73 -5.41 -6.88
N GLU A 15 4.51 -5.44 -7.95
CA GLU A 15 4.06 -4.98 -9.27
C GLU A 15 2.88 -5.79 -9.79
N GLU A 16 2.91 -7.12 -9.63
CA GLU A 16 1.81 -7.97 -10.10
C GLU A 16 0.56 -7.80 -9.25
N ILE A 17 0.70 -7.58 -7.95
CA ILE A 17 -0.45 -7.25 -7.09
C ILE A 17 -1.08 -5.93 -7.55
N ILE A 18 -0.25 -4.93 -7.83
CA ILE A 18 -0.72 -3.62 -8.32
C ILE A 18 -1.45 -3.79 -9.66
N ASN A 19 -0.86 -4.52 -10.59
CA ASN A 19 -1.48 -4.75 -11.90
C ASN A 19 -2.82 -5.45 -11.78
N PHE A 20 -2.91 -6.45 -10.92
CA PHE A 20 -4.15 -7.16 -10.64
C PHE A 20 -5.20 -6.23 -10.03
N ALA A 21 -4.80 -5.43 -9.04
CA ALA A 21 -5.69 -4.50 -8.36
C ALA A 21 -6.24 -3.42 -9.29
N LYS A 22 -5.43 -2.96 -10.24
CA LYS A 22 -5.85 -1.94 -11.21
C LYS A 22 -7.06 -2.35 -12.05
N VAL A 23 -7.28 -3.65 -12.23
CA VAL A 23 -8.48 -4.14 -12.92
C VAL A 23 -9.75 -3.71 -12.19
N LEU A 24 -9.68 -3.53 -10.86
CA LEU A 24 -10.81 -3.14 -10.02
C LEU A 24 -10.81 -1.66 -9.67
N GLN A 25 -9.86 -0.89 -10.20
CA GLN A 25 -9.76 0.54 -9.90
C GLN A 25 -10.89 1.30 -10.58
N GLN A 26 -11.70 2.01 -9.77
CA GLN A 26 -12.88 2.74 -10.25
C GLN A 26 -12.57 4.21 -10.50
N GLU A 27 -11.69 4.79 -9.69
CA GLU A 27 -11.33 6.20 -9.75
C GLU A 27 -9.86 6.35 -10.07
N ASP A 28 -9.46 7.55 -10.47
CA ASP A 28 -8.05 7.85 -10.79
C ASP A 28 -7.30 8.25 -9.53
N PHE A 29 -6.36 7.42 -9.10
CA PHE A 29 -5.47 7.69 -7.97
C PHE A 29 -4.16 6.95 -8.17
N GLU A 30 -3.14 7.36 -7.42
CA GLU A 30 -1.80 6.79 -7.54
C GLU A 30 -1.65 5.50 -6.74
N ILE A 31 -1.08 4.49 -7.38
CA ILE A 31 -0.64 3.24 -6.75
C ILE A 31 0.82 3.05 -7.10
N LYS A 32 1.69 3.01 -6.10
CA LYS A 32 3.14 2.94 -6.32
C LYS A 32 3.75 1.71 -5.70
N ASN A 33 4.78 1.20 -6.34
CA ASN A 33 5.59 0.10 -5.84
C ASN A 33 6.72 0.68 -4.98
N GLY A 34 6.73 0.32 -3.69
CA GLY A 34 7.73 0.80 -2.75
C GLY A 34 9.03 0.00 -2.71
N GLY A 35 9.17 -1.02 -3.56
CA GLY A 35 10.38 -1.83 -3.63
C GLY A 35 11.44 -1.24 -4.55
N ASP A 36 12.58 -1.92 -4.63
CA ASP A 36 13.68 -1.51 -5.52
C ASP A 36 13.42 -2.06 -6.92
N VAL A 37 12.69 -1.29 -7.71
CA VAL A 37 12.29 -1.69 -9.06
C VAL A 37 13.43 -1.61 -10.07
N LYS A 38 14.54 -0.92 -9.73
CA LYS A 38 15.65 -0.71 -10.67
C LYS A 38 16.64 -1.88 -10.67
N ASN A 39 16.90 -2.46 -9.51
CA ASN A 39 17.95 -3.44 -9.35
C ASN A 39 17.48 -4.89 -9.37
N GLU A 40 16.18 -5.12 -9.39
CA GLU A 40 15.56 -6.45 -9.42
C GLU A 40 16.09 -7.40 -8.32
N VAL A 41 16.47 -6.84 -7.18
CA VAL A 41 16.95 -7.62 -6.04
C VAL A 41 15.82 -7.82 -5.03
N TYR A 42 15.92 -8.87 -4.24
CA TYR A 42 14.98 -9.06 -3.13
C TYR A 42 15.35 -8.15 -1.97
N GLY A 43 14.34 -7.65 -1.31
CA GLY A 43 14.50 -6.76 -0.17
C GLY A 43 13.89 -5.39 -0.42
N THR A 44 13.91 -4.58 0.62
CA THR A 44 13.37 -3.22 0.60
C THR A 44 14.39 -2.28 1.23
N ASN A 45 14.23 -0.98 0.99
CA ASN A 45 14.98 0.03 1.72
C ASN A 45 14.10 1.23 2.02
N ILE A 46 14.51 2.01 3.02
CA ILE A 46 13.71 3.12 3.53
C ILE A 46 13.51 4.19 2.45
N ASP A 47 14.55 4.49 1.68
CA ASP A 47 14.50 5.56 0.68
C ASP A 47 13.52 5.26 -0.44
N ASN A 48 13.48 4.02 -0.92
CA ASN A 48 12.53 3.63 -1.97
C ASN A 48 11.09 3.71 -1.47
N VAL A 49 10.83 3.26 -0.25
CA VAL A 49 9.49 3.35 0.34
C VAL A 49 9.09 4.81 0.52
N LYS A 50 10.01 5.63 1.01
CA LYS A 50 9.78 7.07 1.20
C LYS A 50 9.44 7.75 -0.12
N ASP A 51 10.20 7.49 -1.17
CA ASP A 51 9.95 8.06 -2.49
C ASP A 51 8.59 7.64 -3.04
N ALA A 52 8.22 6.37 -2.86
CA ALA A 52 6.91 5.88 -3.30
C ALA A 52 5.77 6.58 -2.57
N ILE A 53 5.91 6.82 -1.26
CA ILE A 53 4.90 7.53 -0.46
C ILE A 53 4.76 8.97 -0.97
N ILE A 54 5.88 9.65 -1.22
CA ILE A 54 5.86 11.02 -1.73
C ILE A 54 5.16 11.07 -3.09
N GLU A 55 5.48 10.13 -3.98
CA GLU A 55 4.88 10.07 -5.31
C GLU A 55 3.39 9.72 -5.28
N ALA A 56 2.95 8.93 -4.30
CA ALA A 56 1.56 8.52 -4.18
C ALA A 56 0.68 9.58 -3.53
N ASP A 57 1.27 10.50 -2.77
CA ASP A 57 0.52 11.49 -2.01
C ASP A 57 -0.10 12.56 -2.92
N GLN A 58 -1.40 12.71 -2.80
CA GLN A 58 -2.18 13.74 -3.49
C GLN A 58 -2.85 14.69 -2.49
N GLY A 59 -2.32 14.76 -1.27
CA GLY A 59 -2.78 15.66 -0.20
C GLY A 59 -3.78 15.05 0.77
N GLU A 60 -4.28 13.84 0.52
CA GLU A 60 -5.27 13.17 1.36
C GLU A 60 -4.71 11.94 2.08
N GLY A 61 -3.41 11.79 2.06
CA GLY A 61 -2.74 10.71 2.75
C GLY A 61 -2.43 9.51 1.87
N VAL A 62 -1.67 8.57 2.43
CA VAL A 62 -1.19 7.37 1.72
C VAL A 62 -1.38 6.16 2.62
N LEU A 63 -1.98 5.12 2.07
CA LEU A 63 -2.12 3.83 2.73
C LEU A 63 -1.04 2.88 2.21
N VAL A 64 -0.24 2.35 3.13
CA VAL A 64 0.92 1.52 2.81
C VAL A 64 0.63 0.07 3.16
N PHE A 65 0.83 -0.82 2.21
CA PHE A 65 0.70 -2.25 2.38
C PHE A 65 2.07 -2.89 2.40
N VAL A 66 2.27 -3.84 3.30
CA VAL A 66 3.56 -4.51 3.49
C VAL A 66 3.36 -6.03 3.51
N ASP A 67 4.39 -6.77 3.11
CA ASP A 67 4.35 -8.22 3.22
C ASP A 67 4.75 -8.68 4.64
N MET A 68 6.01 -8.56 5.02
CA MET A 68 6.46 -9.05 6.34
C MET A 68 7.86 -8.53 6.67
N GLY A 69 8.26 -8.72 7.92
CA GLY A 69 9.64 -8.55 8.37
C GLY A 69 10.19 -7.15 8.12
N SER A 70 11.31 -7.05 7.42
CA SER A 70 11.99 -5.79 7.17
C SER A 70 11.18 -4.81 6.34
N SER A 71 10.22 -5.27 5.55
CA SER A 71 9.30 -4.38 4.83
C SER A 71 8.48 -3.55 5.80
N VAL A 72 8.03 -4.15 6.90
CA VAL A 72 7.28 -3.45 7.95
C VAL A 72 8.18 -2.41 8.62
N PHE A 73 9.40 -2.81 9.00
CA PHE A 73 10.35 -1.90 9.63
C PHE A 73 10.68 -0.72 8.71
N ASN A 74 11.01 -0.98 7.46
CA ASN A 74 11.39 0.07 6.50
C ASN A 74 10.23 1.01 6.21
N ALA A 75 9.01 0.48 6.10
CA ALA A 75 7.82 1.31 5.91
C ALA A 75 7.56 2.21 7.12
N ASN A 76 7.70 1.68 8.34
CA ASN A 76 7.56 2.49 9.54
C ASN A 76 8.59 3.61 9.61
N GLN A 77 9.84 3.35 9.24
CA GLN A 77 10.90 4.36 9.23
C GLN A 77 10.61 5.44 8.17
N ALA A 78 10.16 5.05 6.99
CA ALA A 78 9.80 5.98 5.94
C ALA A 78 8.63 6.88 6.38
N ILE A 79 7.60 6.30 6.97
CA ILE A 79 6.44 7.03 7.48
C ILE A 79 6.88 8.03 8.56
N GLU A 80 7.70 7.59 9.50
CA GLU A 80 8.18 8.46 10.57
C GLU A 80 8.98 9.65 10.03
N SER A 81 9.80 9.42 8.99
CA SER A 81 10.59 10.50 8.38
C SER A 81 9.73 11.54 7.66
N LEU A 82 8.50 11.20 7.31
CA LEU A 82 7.56 12.09 6.61
C LEU A 82 6.50 12.68 7.54
N LYS A 83 6.57 12.37 8.83
CA LYS A 83 5.60 12.85 9.82
C LYS A 83 5.53 14.36 9.85
N GLY A 84 4.32 14.89 9.83
CA GLY A 84 4.09 16.33 9.75
C GLY A 84 4.07 16.89 8.32
N LYS A 85 4.48 16.10 7.32
CA LYS A 85 4.43 16.48 5.91
C LYS A 85 3.40 15.68 5.13
N ILE A 86 3.41 14.36 5.32
CA ILE A 86 2.47 13.45 4.66
C ILE A 86 1.89 12.54 5.73
N ASN A 87 0.57 12.39 5.72
CA ASN A 87 -0.11 11.44 6.59
C ASN A 87 -0.11 10.08 5.89
N ALA A 88 0.77 9.19 6.34
CA ALA A 88 0.87 7.84 5.81
C ALA A 88 0.68 6.82 6.94
N GLN A 89 -0.04 5.76 6.67
CA GLN A 89 -0.32 4.71 7.65
C GLN A 89 -0.17 3.34 7.01
N ILE A 90 0.29 2.36 7.80
CA ILE A 90 0.35 0.98 7.36
C ILE A 90 -1.01 0.33 7.61
N ALA A 91 -1.51 -0.39 6.61
CA ALA A 91 -2.67 -1.27 6.77
C ALA A 91 -2.17 -2.62 7.32
N ASP A 92 -2.65 -3.01 8.48
CA ASP A 92 -2.38 -4.34 9.05
C ASP A 92 -3.35 -5.34 8.42
N ALA A 93 -3.02 -5.79 7.22
CA ALA A 93 -3.93 -6.58 6.38
C ALA A 93 -3.17 -7.63 5.60
N PRO A 94 -3.85 -8.70 5.18
CA PRO A 94 -3.28 -9.62 4.17
C PRO A 94 -2.92 -8.83 2.92
N LEU A 95 -1.78 -9.10 2.35
CA LEU A 95 -1.24 -8.24 1.29
C LEU A 95 -2.14 -8.21 0.05
N VAL A 96 -2.48 -9.36 -0.52
CA VAL A 96 -3.27 -9.42 -1.75
C VAL A 96 -4.69 -8.93 -1.51
N GLU A 97 -5.37 -9.53 -0.54
CA GLU A 97 -6.77 -9.20 -0.24
C GLU A 97 -6.91 -7.74 0.20
N GLY A 98 -5.96 -7.26 1.00
CA GLY A 98 -5.99 -5.89 1.49
C GLY A 98 -5.85 -4.87 0.38
N VAL A 99 -4.88 -5.07 -0.51
CA VAL A 99 -4.66 -4.16 -1.65
C VAL A 99 -5.89 -4.16 -2.57
N ILE A 100 -6.39 -5.33 -2.92
CA ILE A 100 -7.56 -5.46 -3.79
C ILE A 100 -8.77 -4.75 -3.19
N SER A 101 -9.03 -4.96 -1.90
CA SER A 101 -10.17 -4.33 -1.20
C SER A 101 -10.04 -2.81 -1.17
N ALA A 102 -8.85 -2.31 -0.89
CA ALA A 102 -8.62 -0.87 -0.82
C ALA A 102 -8.76 -0.22 -2.19
N VAL A 103 -8.18 -0.81 -3.23
CA VAL A 103 -8.27 -0.25 -4.59
C VAL A 103 -9.72 -0.20 -5.06
N ALA A 104 -10.48 -1.27 -4.83
CA ALA A 104 -11.88 -1.34 -5.22
C ALA A 104 -12.76 -0.33 -4.47
N ALA A 105 -12.42 0.01 -3.24
CA ALA A 105 -13.21 0.90 -2.38
C ALA A 105 -12.73 2.35 -2.36
N ASN A 106 -11.64 2.68 -3.07
CA ASN A 106 -11.03 4.00 -2.99
C ASN A 106 -11.74 5.00 -3.90
N PHE A 107 -12.69 5.72 -3.31
CA PHE A 107 -13.44 6.77 -3.97
C PHE A 107 -13.06 8.14 -3.37
N ASP A 108 -13.47 9.21 -4.03
CA ASP A 108 -13.08 10.58 -3.65
C ASP A 108 -13.63 11.04 -2.29
N ASP A 109 -14.64 10.38 -1.79
CA ASP A 109 -15.26 10.70 -0.50
C ASP A 109 -14.75 9.88 0.68
N ILE A 110 -13.79 8.98 0.47
CA ILE A 110 -13.28 8.13 1.53
C ILE A 110 -12.01 8.73 2.16
N SER A 111 -11.92 8.69 3.49
CA SER A 111 -10.73 9.12 4.21
C SER A 111 -9.68 8.01 4.28
N LEU A 112 -8.44 8.38 4.62
CA LEU A 112 -7.37 7.42 4.85
C LEU A 112 -7.77 6.41 5.94
N GLU A 113 -8.35 6.89 7.04
CA GLU A 113 -8.76 6.05 8.17
C GLU A 113 -9.83 5.05 7.76
N GLU A 114 -10.82 5.49 6.99
CA GLU A 114 -11.89 4.63 6.50
C GLU A 114 -11.35 3.56 5.53
N LEU A 115 -10.47 3.97 4.63
CA LEU A 115 -9.86 3.04 3.67
C LEU A 115 -9.00 2.00 4.38
N LYS A 116 -8.27 2.42 5.40
CA LYS A 116 -7.47 1.52 6.24
C LYS A 116 -8.36 0.46 6.91
N ILE A 117 -9.49 0.86 7.46
CA ILE A 117 -10.43 -0.08 8.09
C ILE A 117 -10.92 -1.11 7.08
N ILE A 118 -11.31 -0.67 5.88
CA ILE A 118 -11.76 -1.58 4.83
C ILE A 118 -10.68 -2.58 4.47
N ALA A 119 -9.44 -2.10 4.28
CA ALA A 119 -8.32 -2.97 3.95
C ALA A 119 -8.07 -4.01 5.06
N GLU A 120 -8.11 -3.58 6.33
CA GLU A 120 -7.83 -4.45 7.47
C GLU A 120 -8.93 -5.48 7.70
N GLU A 121 -10.16 -5.17 7.36
CA GLU A 121 -11.27 -6.13 7.46
C GLU A 121 -11.12 -7.30 6.48
N SER A 122 -10.29 -7.17 5.45
CA SER A 122 -10.06 -8.25 4.50
C SER A 122 -9.49 -9.53 5.14
N ARG A 123 -8.87 -9.41 6.34
CA ARG A 123 -8.41 -10.58 7.10
C ARG A 123 -9.55 -11.54 7.48
N ASN A 124 -10.77 -11.04 7.48
CA ASN A 124 -11.96 -11.82 7.85
C ASN A 124 -12.63 -12.48 6.66
N PHE A 125 -12.11 -12.31 5.45
CA PHE A 125 -12.68 -12.94 4.25
C PHE A 125 -12.52 -14.44 4.33
N LYS A 126 -13.63 -15.13 4.30
CA LYS A 126 -13.64 -16.59 4.29
C LYS A 126 -13.70 -17.11 2.87
N LYS A 127 -12.73 -17.94 2.51
CA LYS A 127 -12.62 -18.51 1.15
C LYS A 127 -13.37 -19.83 1.03
N SER A 128 -13.80 -20.39 2.15
CA SER A 128 -14.52 -21.64 2.21
C SER A 128 -15.50 -21.59 3.37
N LYS A 129 -16.61 -22.31 3.22
CA LYS A 129 -17.62 -22.47 4.29
C LYS A 129 -17.21 -23.48 5.36
N LYS A 130 -16.12 -24.17 5.15
CA LYS A 130 -15.62 -25.18 6.11
C LYS A 130 -14.74 -24.57 7.16
#